data_4bc00a695e08c399765b2a89ebe8761d
#
_entry.id   4bc00a695e08c399765b2a89ebe8761d
#
_cell.length_a   1.000
_cell.length_b   1.000
_cell.length_c   1.000
_cell.angle_alpha   90.00
_cell.angle_beta   90.00
_cell.angle_gamma   90.00
#
_symmetry.space_group_name_H-M   'P 1'
#
loop_
_entity.id
_entity.type
_entity.pdbx_description
1 polymer ?
#
loop_
_entity_poly.entity_id
_entity_poly.type
_entity_poly.pdbx_seq_one_letter_code
_entity_poly.pdbx_strand_id
1 'polypeptide(L)'
;MTLTNIAMGGVKLSLILPYLWDKIWSPVYKRAMKHCGKGVYLRPMSCDLKGLWNMSIGDGTSIPKGSTFYSTIAPLTIGKKVIFGPKPTIITGDHRIDIIGKYIIDVTDAEKGPEHDAPVVIEDDFGAAQMSPS
;
A
#
# COMPACT_ATOMS: atom_id res chain seq x y z
N MET A 1 8.62 -25.45 33.48
CA MET A 1 8.35 -24.79 32.19
C MET A 1 8.77 -25.74 31.06
N THR A 2 7.88 -26.02 30.14
CA THR A 2 8.17 -26.92 29.02
C THR A 2 8.81 -26.17 27.87
N LEU A 3 9.51 -26.90 26.97
CA LEU A 3 10.05 -26.34 25.74
C LEU A 3 8.96 -25.70 24.87
N THR A 4 7.76 -26.31 24.85
CA THR A 4 6.60 -25.76 24.14
C THR A 4 6.22 -24.40 24.68
N ASN A 5 6.21 -24.19 25.99
CA ASN A 5 5.88 -22.90 26.60
C ASN A 5 6.94 -21.84 26.29
N ILE A 6 8.21 -22.22 26.27
CA ILE A 6 9.31 -21.33 25.88
C ILE A 6 9.18 -20.95 24.41
N ALA A 7 8.91 -21.92 23.53
CA ALA A 7 8.71 -21.67 22.11
C ALA A 7 7.50 -20.76 21.85
N MET A 8 6.38 -20.94 22.55
CA MET A 8 5.20 -20.06 22.43
C MET A 8 5.49 -18.64 22.92
N GLY A 9 6.32 -18.48 23.93
CA GLY A 9 6.81 -17.16 24.35
C GLY A 9 7.60 -16.47 23.23
N GLY A 10 8.47 -17.21 22.54
CA GLY A 10 9.21 -16.72 21.39
C GLY A 10 8.31 -16.37 20.21
N VAL A 11 7.29 -17.18 19.93
CA VAL A 11 6.28 -16.88 18.89
C VAL A 11 5.55 -15.56 19.20
N LYS A 12 5.07 -15.38 20.41
CA LYS A 12 4.43 -14.13 20.83
C LYS A 12 5.36 -12.94 20.66
N LEU A 13 6.61 -13.06 21.06
CA LEU A 13 7.60 -12.00 20.90
C LEU A 13 7.84 -11.67 19.43
N SER A 14 7.94 -12.67 18.57
CA SER A 14 8.12 -12.47 17.12
C SER A 14 6.96 -11.75 16.44
N LEU A 15 5.76 -11.84 17.01
CA LEU A 15 4.57 -11.12 16.51
C LEU A 15 4.48 -9.68 17.07
N ILE A 16 4.91 -9.49 18.34
CA ILE A 16 4.84 -8.19 19.01
C ILE A 16 5.90 -7.22 18.47
N LEU A 17 7.14 -7.65 18.26
CA LEU A 17 8.23 -6.78 17.81
C LEU A 17 7.93 -6.10 16.46
N PRO A 18 7.49 -6.81 15.41
CA PRO A 18 7.10 -6.16 14.17
C PRO A 18 5.94 -5.18 14.33
N TYR A 19 4.97 -5.51 15.18
CA TYR A 19 3.83 -4.63 15.47
C TYR A 19 4.30 -3.32 16.12
N LEU A 20 5.20 -3.37 17.11
CA LEU A 20 5.76 -2.19 17.76
C LEU A 20 6.57 -1.35 16.78
N TRP A 21 7.32 -1.97 15.90
CA TRP A 21 8.10 -1.31 14.87
C TRP A 21 7.18 -0.57 13.89
N ASP A 22 6.13 -1.22 13.41
CA ASP A 22 5.09 -0.59 12.60
C ASP A 22 4.46 0.61 13.31
N LYS A 23 4.20 0.48 14.60
CA LYS A 23 3.58 1.54 15.41
C LYS A 23 4.47 2.78 15.53
N ILE A 24 5.79 2.60 15.57
CA ILE A 24 6.77 3.69 15.58
C ILE A 24 6.78 4.41 14.24
N TRP A 25 6.77 3.69 13.12
CA TRP A 25 6.91 4.25 11.79
C TRP A 25 5.60 4.70 11.15
N SER A 26 4.46 4.21 11.63
CA SER A 26 3.15 4.58 11.05
C SER A 26 2.92 6.11 11.00
N PRO A 27 3.18 6.89 12.06
CA PRO A 27 3.01 8.34 11.98
C PRO A 27 3.92 9.01 10.95
N VAL A 28 5.13 8.50 10.75
CA VAL A 28 6.08 9.03 9.77
C VAL A 28 5.55 8.82 8.35
N TYR A 29 5.09 7.62 8.03
CA TYR A 29 4.51 7.30 6.73
C TYR A 29 3.23 8.10 6.46
N LYS A 30 2.38 8.24 7.46
CA LYS A 30 1.15 9.04 7.35
C LYS A 30 1.43 10.51 7.04
N ARG A 31 2.47 11.07 7.63
CA ARG A 31 2.91 12.46 7.35
C ARG A 31 3.55 12.62 5.98
N ALA A 32 4.14 11.57 5.44
CA ALA A 32 4.71 11.58 4.09
C ALA A 32 3.64 11.52 3.00
N MET A 33 2.42 11.11 3.34
CA MET A 33 1.29 11.09 2.41
C MET A 33 0.81 12.50 2.08
N LYS A 34 0.23 12.66 0.89
CA LYS A 34 -0.41 13.90 0.49
C LYS A 34 -1.52 14.28 1.46
N HIS A 35 -2.33 13.29 1.86
CA HIS A 35 -3.35 13.43 2.89
C HIS A 35 -3.55 12.08 3.59
N CYS A 36 -3.65 12.11 4.90
CA CYS A 36 -4.02 10.96 5.69
C CYS A 36 -5.00 11.39 6.78
N GLY A 37 -6.19 10.83 6.74
CA GLY A 37 -7.26 11.11 7.68
C GLY A 37 -7.01 10.55 9.08
N LYS A 38 -7.94 10.80 9.98
CA LYS A 38 -7.89 10.31 11.36
C LYS A 38 -8.31 8.85 11.43
N GLY A 39 -7.70 8.10 12.34
CA GLY A 39 -8.08 6.71 12.58
C GLY A 39 -7.75 5.76 11.44
N VAL A 40 -6.83 6.11 10.56
CA VAL A 40 -6.34 5.22 9.51
C VAL A 40 -5.46 4.14 10.14
N TYR A 41 -5.81 2.88 9.90
CA TYR A 41 -4.99 1.76 10.30
C TYR A 41 -3.96 1.48 9.21
N LEU A 42 -2.69 1.51 9.57
CA LEU A 42 -1.57 1.29 8.64
C LEU A 42 -0.42 0.60 9.35
N ARG A 43 0.08 -0.47 8.73
CA ARG A 43 1.31 -1.15 9.16
C ARG A 43 2.38 -1.01 8.08
N PRO A 44 3.08 0.14 8.01
CA PRO A 44 3.92 0.50 6.87
C PRO A 44 5.07 -0.46 6.61
N MET A 45 5.65 -1.05 7.66
CA MET A 45 6.78 -1.98 7.51
C MET A 45 6.34 -3.34 6.97
N SER A 46 5.04 -3.62 7.02
CA SER A 46 4.43 -4.84 6.49
C SER A 46 3.79 -4.65 5.12
N CYS A 47 3.89 -3.45 4.56
CA CYS A 47 3.35 -3.07 3.25
C CYS A 47 4.47 -2.64 2.30
N ASP A 48 4.20 -2.71 1.01
CA ASP A 48 5.07 -2.14 -0.02
C ASP A 48 4.38 -0.89 -0.58
N LEU A 49 4.83 0.27 -0.13
CA LEU A 49 4.24 1.57 -0.47
C LEU A 49 5.25 2.42 -1.22
N LYS A 50 4.88 2.88 -2.41
CA LYS A 50 5.70 3.78 -3.23
C LYS A 50 4.87 4.97 -3.68
N GLY A 51 5.47 6.15 -3.64
CA GLY A 51 4.79 7.38 -4.04
C GLY A 51 3.83 7.90 -2.98
N LEU A 52 4.21 7.89 -1.72
CA LEU A 52 3.37 8.37 -0.60
C LEU A 52 2.86 9.79 -0.83
N TRP A 53 3.65 10.65 -1.45
CA TRP A 53 3.28 12.04 -1.75
C TRP A 53 2.07 12.17 -2.70
N ASN A 54 1.72 11.11 -3.39
CA ASN A 54 0.55 11.04 -4.28
C ASN A 54 -0.62 10.26 -3.67
N MET A 55 -0.51 9.82 -2.41
CA MET A 55 -1.56 9.07 -1.75
C MET A 55 -2.40 9.97 -0.87
N SER A 56 -3.72 9.83 -0.99
CA SER A 56 -4.71 10.47 -0.11
C SER A 56 -5.62 9.39 0.46
N ILE A 57 -5.70 9.30 1.78
CA ILE A 57 -6.49 8.26 2.47
C ILE A 57 -7.45 8.93 3.43
N GLY A 58 -8.72 8.58 3.33
CA GLY A 58 -9.78 9.14 4.15
C GLY A 58 -9.84 8.54 5.57
N ASP A 59 -10.62 9.19 6.43
CA ASP A 59 -10.75 8.81 7.84
C ASP A 59 -11.26 7.38 8.01
N GLY A 60 -10.70 6.67 8.97
CA GLY A 60 -11.18 5.35 9.38
C GLY A 60 -10.90 4.22 8.39
N THR A 61 -10.15 4.47 7.34
CA THR A 61 -9.76 3.43 6.36
C THR A 61 -8.71 2.51 6.96
N SER A 62 -8.83 1.22 6.68
CA SER A 62 -7.91 0.18 7.16
C SER A 62 -7.09 -0.37 6.01
N ILE A 63 -5.78 -0.21 6.09
CA ILE A 63 -4.83 -0.77 5.12
C ILE A 63 -4.17 -1.99 5.76
N PRO A 64 -4.51 -3.21 5.30
CA PRO A 64 -3.99 -4.42 5.92
C PRO A 64 -2.51 -4.63 5.62
N LYS A 65 -1.87 -5.45 6.43
CA LYS A 65 -0.50 -5.89 6.15
C LYS A 65 -0.43 -6.63 4.80
N GLY A 66 0.68 -6.52 4.11
CA GLY A 66 0.86 -7.13 2.81
C GLY A 66 0.26 -6.34 1.65
N SER A 67 -0.25 -5.13 1.91
CA SER A 67 -0.74 -4.23 0.85
C SER A 67 0.41 -3.75 -0.03
N THR A 68 0.14 -3.67 -1.33
CA THR A 68 1.08 -3.11 -2.32
C THR A 68 0.39 -1.94 -3.01
N PHE A 69 0.82 -0.72 -2.71
CA PHE A 69 0.27 0.51 -3.30
C PHE A 69 1.39 1.31 -3.95
N TYR A 70 1.33 1.47 -5.26
CA TYR A 70 2.29 2.25 -6.03
C TYR A 70 1.58 3.43 -6.70
N SER A 71 1.98 4.64 -6.35
CA SER A 71 1.41 5.88 -6.89
C SER A 71 2.49 6.93 -7.17
N THR A 72 3.59 6.49 -7.78
CA THR A 72 4.75 7.36 -8.01
C THR A 72 4.49 8.48 -9.00
N ILE A 73 3.64 8.27 -10.00
CA ILE A 73 3.36 9.24 -11.05
C ILE A 73 1.91 9.74 -10.96
N ALA A 74 0.95 8.84 -10.99
CA ALA A 74 -0.48 9.19 -10.91
C ALA A 74 -1.01 9.03 -9.47
N PRO A 75 -1.93 9.89 -9.02
CA PRO A 75 -2.42 9.85 -7.65
C PRO A 75 -3.30 8.65 -7.34
N LEU A 76 -3.22 8.21 -6.10
CA LEU A 76 -4.12 7.23 -5.50
C LEU A 76 -4.94 7.90 -4.41
N THR A 77 -6.26 7.87 -4.56
CA THR A 77 -7.20 8.42 -3.58
C THR A 77 -8.07 7.30 -3.03
N ILE A 78 -8.02 7.12 -1.73
CA ILE A 78 -8.85 6.15 -1.01
C ILE A 78 -9.76 6.93 -0.07
N GLY A 79 -11.06 6.67 -0.14
CA GLY A 79 -12.07 7.35 0.63
C GLY A 79 -12.07 6.99 2.11
N LYS A 80 -13.15 7.34 2.80
CA LYS A 80 -13.34 7.08 4.24
C LYS A 80 -13.90 5.68 4.47
N LYS A 81 -13.50 5.07 5.56
CA LYS A 81 -14.02 3.77 6.04
C LYS A 81 -13.95 2.65 4.99
N VAL A 82 -12.90 2.67 4.18
CA VAL A 82 -12.64 1.62 3.20
C VAL A 82 -11.96 0.44 3.90
N ILE A 83 -12.43 -0.74 3.60
CA ILE A 83 -11.87 -2.01 4.11
C ILE A 83 -11.43 -2.86 2.91
N PHE A 84 -10.20 -3.32 2.96
CA PHE A 84 -9.65 -4.21 1.94
C PHE A 84 -9.62 -5.66 2.44
N GLY A 85 -9.78 -6.59 1.52
CA GLY A 85 -9.43 -7.98 1.75
C GLY A 85 -7.91 -8.17 1.88
N PRO A 86 -7.44 -9.41 2.08
CA PRO A 86 -6.01 -9.66 2.28
C PRO A 86 -5.18 -9.31 1.04
N LYS A 87 -4.01 -8.71 1.29
CA LYS A 87 -2.99 -8.39 0.29
C LYS A 87 -3.52 -7.61 -0.93
N PRO A 88 -4.21 -6.47 -0.75
CA PRO A 88 -4.66 -5.67 -1.88
C PRO A 88 -3.46 -5.11 -2.64
N THR A 89 -3.59 -5.04 -3.97
CA THR A 89 -2.57 -4.47 -4.84
C THR A 89 -3.20 -3.38 -5.69
N ILE A 90 -2.67 -2.16 -5.59
CA ILE A 90 -3.11 -1.01 -6.40
C ILE A 90 -1.88 -0.35 -7.02
N ILE A 91 -1.86 -0.28 -8.32
CA ILE A 91 -0.79 0.35 -9.08
C ILE A 91 -1.42 1.35 -10.04
N THR A 92 -1.04 2.63 -9.91
CA THR A 92 -1.61 3.72 -10.69
C THR A 92 -0.89 3.96 -12.02
N GLY A 93 0.19 3.25 -12.28
CA GLY A 93 0.96 3.36 -13.50
C GLY A 93 1.27 1.99 -14.09
N ASP A 94 1.55 1.96 -15.38
CA ASP A 94 1.89 0.73 -16.08
C ASP A 94 3.15 0.91 -16.91
N HIS A 95 3.74 -0.18 -17.35
CA HIS A 95 4.87 -0.16 -18.26
C HIS A 95 4.39 -0.21 -19.71
N ARG A 96 4.97 0.64 -20.54
CA ARG A 96 4.73 0.61 -21.96
C ARG A 96 5.43 -0.60 -22.58
N ILE A 97 4.68 -1.47 -23.24
CA ILE A 97 5.17 -2.72 -23.81
C ILE A 97 5.20 -2.72 -25.33
N ASP A 98 4.76 -1.63 -25.96
CA ASP A 98 4.58 -1.50 -27.41
C ASP A 98 5.78 -0.87 -28.12
N ILE A 99 6.83 -0.49 -27.40
CA ILE A 99 8.07 0.04 -28.01
C ILE A 99 8.93 -1.09 -28.50
N ILE A 100 9.08 -1.17 -29.81
CA ILE A 100 9.89 -2.19 -30.50
C ILE A 100 11.37 -1.85 -30.39
N GLY A 101 12.21 -2.86 -30.15
CA GLY A 101 13.67 -2.72 -30.12
C GLY A 101 14.24 -2.18 -28.81
N LYS A 102 13.44 -2.11 -27.76
CA LYS A 102 13.87 -1.64 -26.44
C LYS A 102 13.34 -2.56 -25.33
N TYR A 103 14.16 -2.84 -24.32
CA TYR A 103 13.69 -3.57 -23.15
C TYR A 103 12.70 -2.70 -22.36
N ILE A 104 11.68 -3.32 -21.79
CA ILE A 104 10.64 -2.60 -21.01
C ILE A 104 11.25 -1.79 -19.88
N ILE A 105 12.26 -2.35 -19.22
CA ILE A 105 12.96 -1.68 -18.10
C ILE A 105 13.70 -0.40 -18.52
N ASP A 106 14.05 -0.30 -19.79
CA ASP A 106 14.80 0.85 -20.33
C ASP A 106 13.87 1.94 -20.88
N VAL A 107 12.55 1.72 -20.84
CA VAL A 107 11.56 2.73 -21.27
C VAL A 107 11.49 3.82 -20.20
N THR A 108 11.79 5.06 -20.60
CA THR A 108 11.74 6.21 -19.71
C THR A 108 10.31 6.69 -19.50
N ASP A 109 10.07 7.45 -18.42
CA ASP A 109 8.76 8.03 -18.15
C ASP A 109 8.30 8.96 -19.30
N ALA A 110 9.22 9.67 -19.94
CA ALA A 110 8.91 10.52 -21.08
C ALA A 110 8.44 9.72 -22.30
N GLU A 111 9.02 8.55 -22.54
CA GLU A 111 8.63 7.65 -23.63
C GLU A 111 7.34 6.89 -23.33
N LYS A 112 7.08 6.66 -22.04
CA LYS A 112 5.88 5.97 -21.57
C LYS A 112 4.61 6.73 -21.95
N GLY A 113 4.63 8.04 -21.80
CA GLY A 113 3.47 8.90 -22.05
C GLY A 113 2.44 8.89 -20.92
N PRO A 114 1.66 9.97 -20.78
CA PRO A 114 0.70 10.12 -19.68
C PRO A 114 -0.49 9.16 -19.76
N GLU A 115 -0.78 8.58 -20.90
CA GLU A 115 -1.89 7.64 -21.09
C GLU A 115 -1.69 6.30 -20.35
N HIS A 116 -0.47 6.00 -19.94
CA HIS A 116 -0.14 4.78 -19.18
C HIS A 116 -0.21 4.99 -17.66
N ASP A 117 -0.49 6.20 -17.22
CA ASP A 117 -0.61 6.56 -15.81
C ASP A 117 -1.97 7.19 -15.57
N ALA A 118 -2.83 6.48 -14.87
CA ALA A 118 -4.18 6.95 -14.57
C ALA A 118 -4.42 7.04 -13.07
N PRO A 119 -5.05 8.11 -12.58
CA PRO A 119 -5.48 8.19 -11.20
C PRO A 119 -6.41 7.03 -10.83
N VAL A 120 -6.23 6.49 -9.63
CA VAL A 120 -7.14 5.49 -9.06
C VAL A 120 -7.88 6.12 -7.90
N VAL A 121 -9.20 6.01 -7.91
CA VAL A 121 -10.07 6.51 -6.85
C VAL A 121 -10.89 5.35 -6.31
N ILE A 122 -10.80 5.13 -5.01
CA ILE A 122 -11.66 4.20 -4.27
C ILE A 122 -12.58 5.03 -3.41
N GLU A 123 -13.87 4.89 -3.64
CA GLU A 123 -14.89 5.69 -2.98
C GLU A 123 -15.08 5.31 -1.51
N ASP A 124 -15.78 6.17 -0.77
CA ASP A 124 -16.07 5.97 0.65
C ASP A 124 -16.86 4.68 0.88
N ASP A 125 -16.65 4.08 2.06
CA ASP A 125 -17.39 2.90 2.53
C ASP A 125 -17.34 1.71 1.56
N PHE A 126 -16.25 1.60 0.80
CA PHE A 126 -16.05 0.50 -0.13
C PHE A 126 -15.47 -0.72 0.59
N GLY A 127 -16.16 -1.84 0.51
CA GLY A 127 -15.67 -3.13 0.99
C GLY A 127 -15.10 -3.94 -0.16
N ALA A 128 -13.78 -4.00 -0.29
CA ALA A 128 -13.11 -4.80 -1.30
C ALA A 128 -12.66 -6.12 -0.69
N ALA A 129 -13.32 -7.20 -1.07
CA ALA A 129 -12.94 -8.54 -0.60
C ALA A 129 -11.58 -8.96 -1.17
N GLN A 130 -11.35 -8.72 -2.43
CA GLN A 130 -10.06 -8.89 -3.10
C GLN A 130 -10.15 -8.20 -4.46
N MET A 131 -9.24 -7.28 -4.72
CA MET A 131 -9.14 -6.67 -6.05
C MET A 131 -8.37 -7.63 -6.95
N SER A 132 -9.07 -8.49 -7.66
CA SER A 132 -8.48 -9.23 -8.77
C SER A 132 -8.44 -8.31 -9.98
N PRO A 133 -7.34 -8.23 -10.72
CA PRO A 133 -7.37 -7.58 -12.03
C PRO A 133 -8.34 -8.34 -12.92
N SER A 134 -9.34 -7.66 -13.35
CA SER A 134 -10.30 -8.18 -14.34
C SER A 134 -9.67 -8.19 -15.72
#